data_dfbf36f20bcb7dd07bf4803319f5cda8
#
_entry.id   dfbf36f20bcb7dd07bf4803319f5cda8
#
_cell.length_a   1.000
_cell.length_b   1.000
_cell.length_c   1.000
_cell.angle_alpha   90.00
_cell.angle_beta   90.00
_cell.angle_gamma   90.00
#
_symmetry.space_group_name_H-M   'P 1'
#
loop_
_entity.id
_entity.type
_entity.pdbx_description
1 polymer ?
#
loop_
_entity_poly.entity_id
_entity_poly.type
_entity_poly.pdbx_seq_one_letter_code
_entity_poly.pdbx_strand_id
1 'polypeptide(L)'
;MAGGIKKFVVGAFDDEKVLFPAVKQVRKAGYKIHDVYTPFPVHGLDHAMGLRETSLHTAGFIYAITGTTTALSFMSWVFTKDWPLNVGGKPHFALPAWIPITFELTVLFSAVGMVLTFCYLCQLSPFVKKHHFHPRATDDLFIMAIECTDKTNDAELQQFLEKNGAKEINVQHAETGWWIGRYDREQKLYREEKGY
;
A
#
# COMPACT_ATOMS: atom_id res chain seq x y z
N MET A 1 15.49 -4.26 12.38
CA MET A 1 15.13 -3.85 13.75
C MET A 1 13.71 -4.30 13.98
N ALA A 2 13.44 -5.10 15.01
CA ALA A 2 12.09 -5.54 15.35
C ALA A 2 11.21 -4.31 15.57
N GLY A 3 10.00 -4.30 15.03
CA GLY A 3 9.06 -3.20 15.19
C GLY A 3 8.78 -3.02 16.68
N GLY A 4 9.06 -1.83 17.23
CA GLY A 4 8.78 -1.53 18.62
C GLY A 4 7.26 -1.48 18.85
N ILE A 5 6.84 -1.78 20.06
CA ILE A 5 5.46 -1.59 20.49
C ILE A 5 5.18 -0.08 20.45
N LYS A 6 4.18 0.30 19.69
CA LYS A 6 3.72 1.68 19.57
C LYS A 6 2.37 1.86 20.25
N LYS A 7 2.13 3.08 20.72
CA LYS A 7 0.88 3.48 21.35
C LYS A 7 -0.05 4.08 20.31
N PHE A 8 -1.30 3.68 20.34
CA PHE A 8 -2.34 4.17 19.44
C PHE A 8 -3.54 4.62 20.26
N VAL A 9 -4.12 5.74 19.87
CA VAL A 9 -5.47 6.13 20.27
C VAL A 9 -6.40 5.74 19.14
N VAL A 10 -7.40 4.95 19.45
CA VAL A 10 -8.35 4.36 18.50
C VAL A 10 -9.71 4.95 18.75
N GLY A 11 -10.27 5.64 17.76
CA GLY A 11 -11.63 6.17 17.79
C GLY A 11 -12.56 5.35 16.90
N ALA A 12 -13.72 4.96 17.40
CA ALA A 12 -14.77 4.26 16.65
C ALA A 12 -15.92 5.21 16.30
N PHE A 13 -16.38 5.13 15.06
CA PHE A 13 -17.46 5.93 14.49
C PHE A 13 -18.50 5.02 13.84
N ASP A 14 -19.77 5.42 13.86
CA ASP A 14 -20.86 4.63 13.28
C ASP A 14 -21.18 4.99 11.83
N ASP A 15 -20.85 6.22 11.40
CA ASP A 15 -21.26 6.75 10.10
C ASP A 15 -20.05 7.34 9.37
N GLU A 16 -19.96 7.05 8.08
CA GLU A 16 -18.95 7.63 7.19
C GLU A 16 -19.01 9.15 7.14
N LYS A 17 -20.22 9.73 7.26
CA LYS A 17 -20.46 11.19 7.25
C LYS A 17 -19.87 11.89 8.46
N VAL A 18 -19.70 11.18 9.56
CA VAL A 18 -19.02 11.67 10.77
C VAL A 18 -17.52 11.40 10.70
N LEU A 19 -17.14 10.22 10.24
CA LEU A 19 -15.75 9.82 10.09
C LEU A 19 -14.98 10.75 9.12
N PHE A 20 -15.53 11.01 7.94
CA PHE A 20 -14.83 11.73 6.88
C PHE A 20 -14.36 13.14 7.28
N PRO A 21 -15.22 14.00 7.86
CA PRO A 21 -14.77 15.29 8.40
C PRO A 21 -13.83 15.14 9.60
N ALA A 22 -14.01 14.11 10.46
CA ALA A 22 -13.13 13.86 11.59
C ALA A 22 -11.69 13.53 11.12
N VAL A 23 -11.52 12.70 10.08
CA VAL A 23 -10.22 12.40 9.47
C VAL A 23 -9.52 13.68 9.00
N LYS A 24 -10.25 14.58 8.31
CA LYS A 24 -9.70 15.85 7.85
C LYS A 24 -9.28 16.76 9.01
N GLN A 25 -10.06 16.80 10.09
CA GLN A 25 -9.74 17.62 11.25
C GLN A 25 -8.54 17.09 12.03
N VAL A 26 -8.47 15.77 12.25
CA VAL A 26 -7.33 15.09 12.90
C VAL A 26 -6.04 15.39 12.13
N ARG A 27 -6.09 15.28 10.80
CA ARG A 27 -4.95 15.57 9.95
C ARG A 27 -4.57 17.07 9.96
N LYS A 28 -5.58 17.97 9.96
CA LYS A 28 -5.37 19.42 10.06
C LYS A 28 -4.72 19.82 11.39
N ALA A 29 -5.06 19.11 12.47
CA ALA A 29 -4.44 19.28 13.78
C ALA A 29 -3.01 18.74 13.87
N GLY A 30 -2.50 18.09 12.80
CA GLY A 30 -1.12 17.60 12.72
C GLY A 30 -0.91 16.21 13.33
N TYR A 31 -1.97 15.52 13.71
CA TYR A 31 -1.85 14.14 14.20
C TYR A 31 -1.59 13.16 13.06
N LYS A 32 -0.74 12.17 13.33
CA LYS A 32 -0.41 11.11 12.36
C LYS A 32 -1.45 10.00 12.43
N ILE A 33 -2.29 9.90 11.42
CA ILE A 33 -3.22 8.79 11.26
C ILE A 33 -2.42 7.56 10.83
N HIS A 34 -2.48 6.48 11.60
CA HIS A 34 -1.82 5.23 11.24
C HIS A 34 -2.57 4.52 10.12
N ASP A 35 -3.87 4.29 10.33
CA ASP A 35 -4.78 3.73 9.32
C ASP A 35 -6.24 3.99 9.72
N VAL A 36 -7.14 3.84 8.73
CA VAL A 36 -8.58 3.91 8.95
C VAL A 36 -9.20 2.63 8.40
N TYR A 37 -9.85 1.87 9.26
CA TYR A 37 -10.51 0.61 8.92
C TYR A 37 -11.99 0.87 8.72
N THR A 38 -12.51 0.45 7.59
CA THR A 38 -13.91 0.68 7.22
C THR A 38 -14.56 -0.63 6.77
N PRO A 39 -15.84 -0.89 7.10
CA PRO A 39 -16.55 -2.10 6.69
C PRO A 39 -16.79 -2.14 5.18
N PHE A 40 -16.86 -0.99 4.55
CA PHE A 40 -16.99 -0.84 3.10
C PHE A 40 -16.13 0.32 2.59
N PRO A 41 -15.81 0.37 1.28
CA PRO A 41 -14.99 1.44 0.72
C PRO A 41 -15.66 2.82 0.83
N VAL A 42 -14.98 3.76 1.47
CA VAL A 42 -15.41 5.16 1.59
C VAL A 42 -14.71 5.99 0.52
N HIS A 43 -15.49 6.60 -0.36
CA HIS A 43 -14.94 7.34 -1.50
C HIS A 43 -14.17 8.60 -1.05
N GLY A 44 -12.95 8.77 -1.57
CA GLY A 44 -12.10 9.93 -1.26
C GLY A 44 -11.42 9.90 0.12
N LEU A 45 -11.56 8.81 0.88
CA LEU A 45 -10.91 8.67 2.19
C LEU A 45 -9.38 8.74 2.08
N ASP A 46 -8.81 8.16 1.03
CA ASP A 46 -7.36 8.20 0.76
C ASP A 46 -6.84 9.64 0.63
N HIS A 47 -7.60 10.49 -0.08
CA HIS A 47 -7.29 11.92 -0.19
C HIS A 47 -7.46 12.65 1.14
N ALA A 48 -8.53 12.33 1.89
CA ALA A 48 -8.76 12.93 3.21
C ALA A 48 -7.63 12.58 4.19
N MET A 49 -7.14 11.33 4.17
CA MET A 49 -5.98 10.89 4.93
C MET A 49 -4.66 11.47 4.41
N GLY A 50 -4.64 12.01 3.19
CA GLY A 50 -3.44 12.54 2.53
C GLY A 50 -2.44 11.46 2.12
N LEU A 51 -2.91 10.27 1.84
CA LEU A 51 -2.07 9.22 1.30
C LEU A 51 -1.60 9.57 -0.10
N ARG A 52 -0.36 9.21 -0.40
CA ARG A 52 0.19 9.34 -1.76
C ARG A 52 -0.39 8.26 -2.64
N GLU A 53 -0.53 8.56 -3.92
CA GLU A 53 -0.85 7.53 -4.91
C GLU A 53 0.19 6.42 -4.88
N THR A 54 -0.28 5.21 -5.12
CA THR A 54 0.58 4.04 -5.12
C THR A 54 1.55 4.06 -6.31
N SER A 55 2.80 3.68 -6.07
CA SER A 55 3.81 3.50 -7.12
C SER A 55 3.72 2.13 -7.82
N LEU A 56 2.65 1.39 -7.61
CA LEU A 56 2.50 0.02 -8.13
C LEU A 56 2.54 -0.03 -9.66
N HIS A 57 1.93 0.97 -10.33
CA HIS A 57 1.97 1.08 -11.80
C HIS A 57 3.40 1.31 -12.32
N THR A 58 4.21 2.10 -11.60
CA THR A 58 5.62 2.29 -11.94
C THR A 58 6.43 1.00 -11.76
N ALA A 59 6.16 0.27 -10.69
CA ALA A 59 6.77 -1.04 -10.47
C ALA A 59 6.41 -2.03 -11.59
N GLY A 60 5.12 -2.08 -11.99
CA GLY A 60 4.65 -2.90 -13.13
C GLY A 60 5.37 -2.57 -14.43
N PHE A 61 5.58 -1.29 -14.72
CA PHE A 61 6.35 -0.86 -15.89
C PHE A 61 7.81 -1.32 -15.86
N ILE A 62 8.48 -1.21 -14.70
CA ILE A 62 9.85 -1.68 -14.53
C ILE A 62 9.95 -3.20 -14.74
N TYR A 63 9.02 -3.98 -14.18
CA TYR A 63 8.97 -5.42 -14.40
C TYR A 63 8.71 -5.78 -15.85
N ALA A 64 7.81 -5.05 -16.54
CA ALA A 64 7.55 -5.25 -17.96
C ALA A 64 8.81 -5.06 -18.81
N ILE A 65 9.54 -3.95 -18.62
CA ILE A 65 10.81 -3.69 -19.31
C ILE A 65 11.84 -4.80 -19.00
N THR A 66 11.92 -5.21 -17.74
CA THR A 66 12.82 -6.30 -17.34
C THR A 66 12.50 -7.60 -18.07
N GLY A 67 11.21 -7.98 -18.12
CA GLY A 67 10.74 -9.16 -18.87
C GLY A 67 11.06 -9.09 -20.35
N THR A 68 10.76 -7.95 -20.99
CA THR A 68 11.07 -7.69 -22.40
C THR A 68 12.56 -7.83 -22.70
N THR A 69 13.39 -7.14 -21.90
CA THR A 69 14.84 -7.14 -22.07
C THR A 69 15.43 -8.54 -21.87
N THR A 70 14.96 -9.25 -20.83
CA THR A 70 15.38 -10.62 -20.56
C THR A 70 15.04 -11.55 -21.73
N ALA A 71 13.82 -11.49 -22.26
CA ALA A 71 13.38 -12.30 -23.37
C ALA A 71 14.23 -12.07 -24.62
N LEU A 72 14.37 -10.80 -25.03
CA LEU A 72 15.13 -10.45 -26.24
C LEU A 72 16.62 -10.77 -26.11
N SER A 73 17.23 -10.47 -24.98
CA SER A 73 18.64 -10.77 -24.74
C SER A 73 18.91 -12.26 -24.71
N PHE A 74 18.06 -13.02 -24.03
CA PHE A 74 18.20 -14.48 -23.94
C PHE A 74 18.03 -15.15 -25.31
N MET A 75 16.97 -14.83 -26.05
CA MET A 75 16.77 -15.38 -27.39
C MET A 75 17.85 -14.94 -28.35
N SER A 76 18.28 -13.68 -28.31
CA SER A 76 19.37 -13.20 -29.14
C SER A 76 20.64 -14.00 -28.89
N TRP A 77 21.01 -14.21 -27.64
CA TRP A 77 22.19 -14.97 -27.26
C TRP A 77 22.10 -16.45 -27.71
N VAL A 78 20.98 -17.14 -27.40
CA VAL A 78 20.77 -18.53 -27.73
C VAL A 78 20.84 -18.74 -29.23
N PHE A 79 20.09 -18.01 -30.05
CA PHE A 79 19.98 -18.22 -31.48
C PHE A 79 21.18 -17.73 -32.28
N THR A 80 21.98 -16.79 -31.74
CA THR A 80 23.12 -16.24 -32.50
C THR A 80 24.48 -16.79 -32.02
N LYS A 81 24.62 -17.23 -30.78
CA LYS A 81 25.88 -17.62 -30.16
C LYS A 81 25.92 -19.03 -29.66
N ASP A 82 24.95 -19.40 -28.80
CA ASP A 82 24.99 -20.67 -28.09
C ASP A 82 24.58 -21.86 -28.99
N TRP A 83 23.46 -21.70 -29.68
CA TRP A 83 22.94 -22.76 -30.56
C TRP A 83 22.39 -22.20 -31.88
N PRO A 84 23.27 -21.79 -32.81
CA PRO A 84 22.86 -21.17 -34.08
C PRO A 84 22.37 -22.25 -35.08
N LEU A 85 21.11 -22.66 -34.92
CA LEU A 85 20.47 -23.62 -35.82
C LEU A 85 19.82 -22.87 -37.00
N ASN A 86 20.18 -23.31 -38.22
CA ASN A 86 19.51 -22.86 -39.43
C ASN A 86 18.48 -23.91 -39.87
N VAL A 87 17.20 -23.62 -39.64
CA VAL A 87 16.10 -24.50 -40.03
C VAL A 87 15.27 -23.77 -41.11
N GLY A 88 15.19 -24.37 -42.28
CA GLY A 88 14.39 -23.87 -43.41
C GLY A 88 14.84 -22.50 -43.94
N GLY A 89 16.14 -22.17 -43.85
CA GLY A 89 16.68 -20.91 -44.34
C GLY A 89 16.29 -19.66 -43.49
N LYS A 90 15.72 -19.84 -42.30
CA LYS A 90 15.34 -18.76 -41.42
C LYS A 90 16.57 -18.07 -40.83
N PRO A 91 16.68 -16.74 -40.83
CA PRO A 91 17.82 -16.04 -40.21
C PRO A 91 17.90 -16.32 -38.72
N HIS A 92 19.12 -16.40 -38.18
CA HIS A 92 19.34 -16.62 -36.74
C HIS A 92 18.73 -15.53 -35.87
N PHE A 93 18.76 -14.28 -36.36
CA PHE A 93 18.14 -13.13 -35.72
C PHE A 93 16.79 -12.83 -36.38
N ALA A 94 15.70 -13.45 -35.90
CA ALA A 94 14.38 -13.38 -36.47
C ALA A 94 13.39 -12.71 -35.50
N LEU A 95 13.52 -11.40 -35.31
CA LEU A 95 12.69 -10.59 -34.38
C LEU A 95 11.18 -10.88 -34.47
N PRO A 96 10.56 -10.97 -35.67
CA PRO A 96 9.11 -11.22 -35.76
C PRO A 96 8.68 -12.54 -35.09
N ALA A 97 9.56 -13.56 -35.14
CA ALA A 97 9.28 -14.85 -34.52
C ALA A 97 9.42 -14.84 -33.00
N TRP A 98 10.11 -13.85 -32.45
CA TRP A 98 10.33 -13.71 -31.01
C TRP A 98 9.25 -12.87 -30.32
N ILE A 99 8.42 -12.13 -31.05
CA ILE A 99 7.38 -11.29 -30.50
C ILE A 99 6.45 -12.04 -29.53
N PRO A 100 5.90 -13.21 -29.86
CA PRO A 100 4.99 -13.92 -28.94
C PRO A 100 5.65 -14.28 -27.62
N ILE A 101 6.89 -14.80 -27.64
CA ILE A 101 7.63 -15.19 -26.43
C ILE A 101 8.01 -13.94 -25.61
N THR A 102 8.42 -12.86 -26.28
CA THR A 102 8.75 -11.60 -25.62
C THR A 102 7.51 -11.02 -24.92
N PHE A 103 6.36 -11.05 -25.57
CA PHE A 103 5.10 -10.61 -24.96
C PHE A 103 4.75 -11.46 -23.73
N GLU A 104 4.86 -12.78 -23.83
CA GLU A 104 4.55 -13.69 -22.74
C GLU A 104 5.44 -13.43 -21.51
N LEU A 105 6.76 -13.32 -21.70
CA LEU A 105 7.66 -12.98 -20.60
C LEU A 105 7.41 -11.59 -20.02
N THR A 106 7.11 -10.63 -20.85
CA THR A 106 6.76 -9.27 -20.40
C THR A 106 5.56 -9.28 -19.46
N VAL A 107 4.48 -9.96 -19.87
CA VAL A 107 3.26 -10.09 -19.06
C VAL A 107 3.51 -10.89 -17.80
N LEU A 108 4.24 -11.99 -17.89
CA LEU A 108 4.58 -12.85 -16.74
C LEU A 108 5.35 -12.07 -15.67
N PHE A 109 6.44 -11.40 -16.06
CA PHE A 109 7.24 -10.60 -15.12
C PHE A 109 6.43 -9.48 -14.50
N SER A 110 5.62 -8.78 -15.32
CA SER A 110 4.77 -7.70 -14.83
C SER A 110 3.72 -8.21 -13.84
N ALA A 111 3.00 -9.28 -14.17
CA ALA A 111 1.96 -9.82 -13.32
C ALA A 111 2.52 -10.35 -11.99
N VAL A 112 3.52 -11.22 -12.04
CA VAL A 112 4.13 -11.81 -10.82
C VAL A 112 4.79 -10.71 -9.99
N GLY A 113 5.56 -9.82 -10.61
CA GLY A 113 6.23 -8.71 -9.93
C GLY A 113 5.24 -7.77 -9.23
N MET A 114 4.13 -7.41 -9.89
CA MET A 114 3.09 -6.58 -9.28
C MET A 114 2.41 -7.28 -8.10
N VAL A 115 2.08 -8.56 -8.21
CA VAL A 115 1.46 -9.32 -7.11
C VAL A 115 2.40 -9.37 -5.91
N LEU A 116 3.68 -9.67 -6.10
CA LEU A 116 4.66 -9.69 -5.02
C LEU A 116 4.82 -8.31 -4.37
N THR A 117 4.91 -7.26 -5.18
CA THR A 117 4.99 -5.87 -4.69
C THR A 117 3.74 -5.49 -3.93
N PHE A 118 2.56 -5.83 -4.44
CA PHE A 118 1.28 -5.58 -3.77
C PHE A 118 1.21 -6.30 -2.42
N CYS A 119 1.55 -7.58 -2.38
CA CYS A 119 1.60 -8.34 -1.13
C CYS A 119 2.58 -7.73 -0.12
N TYR A 120 3.72 -7.24 -0.60
CA TYR A 120 4.69 -6.55 0.25
C TYR A 120 4.12 -5.23 0.80
N LEU A 121 3.57 -4.37 -0.05
CA LEU A 121 3.03 -3.06 0.35
C LEU A 121 1.83 -3.18 1.27
N CYS A 122 0.93 -4.12 0.99
CA CYS A 122 -0.28 -4.36 1.79
C CYS A 122 -0.01 -5.26 3.00
N GLN A 123 1.23 -5.70 3.20
CA GLN A 123 1.62 -6.60 4.30
C GLN A 123 0.77 -7.89 4.33
N LEU A 124 0.48 -8.44 3.14
CA LEU A 124 -0.27 -9.67 2.95
C LEU A 124 0.68 -10.88 2.93
N SER A 125 1.22 -11.22 4.08
CA SER A 125 2.10 -12.39 4.23
C SER A 125 1.77 -13.12 5.52
N PRO A 126 1.91 -14.44 5.56
CA PRO A 126 1.69 -15.23 6.78
C PRO A 126 2.66 -14.87 7.93
N PHE A 127 3.77 -14.19 7.62
CA PHE A 127 4.77 -13.77 8.60
C PHE A 127 4.57 -12.34 9.13
N VAL A 128 3.48 -11.65 8.72
CA VAL A 128 3.19 -10.30 9.18
C VAL A 128 2.27 -10.34 10.39
N LYS A 129 2.68 -9.66 11.44
CA LYS A 129 1.83 -9.44 12.61
C LYS A 129 0.89 -8.27 12.31
N LYS A 130 -0.39 -8.56 12.18
CA LYS A 130 -1.45 -7.54 12.07
C LYS A 130 -2.15 -7.41 13.42
N HIS A 131 -2.26 -6.19 13.92
CA HIS A 131 -3.05 -5.89 15.09
C HIS A 131 -4.47 -5.50 14.67
N HIS A 132 -5.47 -6.15 15.27
CA HIS A 132 -6.87 -5.80 15.08
C HIS A 132 -7.26 -4.81 16.16
N PHE A 133 -7.38 -3.54 15.81
CA PHE A 133 -7.70 -2.48 16.75
C PHE A 133 -9.13 -2.58 17.33
N HIS A 134 -10.06 -3.18 16.58
CA HIS A 134 -11.42 -3.39 17.07
C HIS A 134 -12.07 -4.59 16.38
N PRO A 135 -12.79 -5.48 17.09
CA PRO A 135 -13.40 -6.67 16.51
C PRO A 135 -14.49 -6.34 15.48
N ARG A 136 -15.20 -5.22 15.64
CA ARG A 136 -16.28 -4.78 14.75
C ARG A 136 -15.79 -3.88 13.58
N ALA A 137 -14.48 -3.77 13.36
CA ALA A 137 -13.91 -2.95 12.28
C ALA A 137 -14.26 -3.43 10.87
N THR A 138 -14.65 -4.70 10.73
CA THR A 138 -15.08 -5.33 9.47
C THR A 138 -16.58 -5.58 9.41
N ASP A 139 -17.33 -5.18 10.42
CA ASP A 139 -18.75 -5.43 10.55
C ASP A 139 -19.56 -4.14 10.32
N ASP A 140 -19.55 -3.23 11.27
CA ASP A 140 -20.41 -2.04 11.24
C ASP A 140 -19.73 -0.74 11.74
N LEU A 141 -18.53 -0.83 12.30
CA LEU A 141 -17.83 0.34 12.82
C LEU A 141 -16.67 0.81 11.93
N PHE A 142 -16.54 2.12 11.85
CA PHE A 142 -15.41 2.77 11.20
C PHE A 142 -14.37 3.10 12.28
N ILE A 143 -13.16 2.58 12.14
CA ILE A 143 -12.13 2.69 13.16
C ILE A 143 -10.97 3.53 12.67
N MET A 144 -10.68 4.62 13.37
CA MET A 144 -9.52 5.47 13.11
C MET A 144 -8.45 5.20 14.16
N ALA A 145 -7.29 4.70 13.74
CA ALA A 145 -6.12 4.50 14.60
C ALA A 145 -5.12 5.65 14.41
N ILE A 146 -4.81 6.36 15.49
CA ILE A 146 -3.87 7.49 15.50
C ILE A 146 -2.62 7.06 16.25
N GLU A 147 -1.46 7.21 15.61
CA GLU A 147 -0.18 6.91 16.23
C GLU A 147 0.21 8.01 17.22
N CYS A 148 0.39 7.65 18.49
CA CYS A 148 0.83 8.56 19.53
C CYS A 148 2.37 8.51 19.66
N THR A 149 2.97 9.68 19.66
CA THR A 149 4.38 9.90 19.99
C THR A 149 4.47 10.34 21.46
N ASP A 150 5.64 10.22 22.08
CA ASP A 150 5.87 10.65 23.48
C ASP A 150 5.48 12.11 23.77
N LYS A 151 5.34 12.92 22.73
CA LYS A 151 4.91 14.33 22.82
C LYS A 151 3.39 14.52 22.72
N THR A 152 2.64 13.45 22.42
CA THR A 152 1.18 13.55 22.20
C THR A 152 0.48 13.40 23.56
N ASN A 153 -0.34 14.40 23.92
CA ASN A 153 -1.17 14.32 25.10
C ASN A 153 -2.40 13.45 24.82
N ASP A 154 -2.45 12.26 25.38
CA ASP A 154 -3.54 11.31 25.14
C ASP A 154 -4.91 11.85 25.53
N ALA A 155 -4.99 12.54 26.66
CA ALA A 155 -6.27 13.09 27.14
C ALA A 155 -6.82 14.17 26.21
N GLU A 156 -5.93 14.99 25.67
CA GLU A 156 -6.31 16.02 24.69
C GLU A 156 -6.78 15.40 23.38
N LEU A 157 -6.08 14.36 22.89
CA LEU A 157 -6.47 13.63 21.68
C LEU A 157 -7.79 12.89 21.85
N GLN A 158 -8.04 12.29 23.02
CA GLN A 158 -9.32 11.63 23.32
C GLN A 158 -10.47 12.64 23.30
N GLN A 159 -10.33 13.77 24.00
CA GLN A 159 -11.34 14.85 23.97
C GLN A 159 -11.56 15.41 22.56
N PHE A 160 -10.49 15.51 21.78
CA PHE A 160 -10.59 15.95 20.40
C PHE A 160 -11.39 14.96 19.53
N LEU A 161 -11.20 13.64 19.71
CA LEU A 161 -11.96 12.63 19.00
C LEU A 161 -13.42 12.59 19.44
N GLU A 162 -13.71 12.71 20.74
CA GLU A 162 -15.09 12.82 21.26
C GLU A 162 -15.82 14.00 20.64
N LYS A 163 -15.18 15.16 20.62
CA LYS A 163 -15.75 16.38 20.01
C LYS A 163 -16.02 16.22 18.51
N ASN A 164 -15.27 15.33 17.84
CA ASN A 164 -15.45 15.04 16.43
C ASN A 164 -16.38 13.83 16.17
N GLY A 165 -17.11 13.36 17.19
CA GLY A 165 -18.16 12.36 17.05
C GLY A 165 -17.71 10.90 17.20
N ALA A 166 -16.54 10.64 17.75
CA ALA A 166 -16.15 9.29 18.13
C ALA A 166 -17.04 8.79 19.28
N LYS A 167 -17.62 7.60 19.14
CA LYS A 167 -18.49 6.99 20.16
C LYS A 167 -17.71 6.20 21.20
N GLU A 168 -16.69 5.50 20.74
CA GLU A 168 -15.81 4.72 21.60
C GLU A 168 -14.38 5.12 21.35
N ILE A 169 -13.63 5.32 22.43
CA ILE A 169 -12.20 5.67 22.33
C ILE A 169 -11.42 4.76 23.25
N ASN A 170 -10.43 4.09 22.67
CA ASN A 170 -9.57 3.16 23.38
C ASN A 170 -8.10 3.48 23.12
N VAL A 171 -7.27 3.33 24.16
CA VAL A 171 -5.81 3.42 24.04
C VAL A 171 -5.24 2.02 23.98
N GLN A 172 -4.50 1.72 22.92
CA GLN A 172 -3.92 0.40 22.70
C GLN A 172 -2.44 0.48 22.40
N HIS A 173 -1.72 -0.56 22.84
CA HIS A 173 -0.32 -0.74 22.50
C HIS A 173 -0.20 -1.91 21.54
N ALA A 174 0.36 -1.67 20.38
CA ALA A 174 0.45 -2.68 19.34
C ALA A 174 1.81 -2.67 18.65
N GLU A 175 2.25 -3.87 18.26
CA GLU A 175 3.36 -4.06 17.33
C GLU A 175 2.75 -4.23 15.94
N THR A 176 3.07 -3.32 15.02
CA THR A 176 2.55 -3.34 13.64
C THR A 176 3.70 -3.36 12.64
N GLY A 177 3.55 -4.11 11.56
CA GLY A 177 4.50 -4.14 10.45
C GLY A 177 5.14 -5.51 10.19
N TRP A 178 6.13 -5.51 9.30
CA TRP A 178 6.89 -6.69 8.95
C TRP A 178 7.93 -7.03 10.03
N TRP A 179 8.24 -8.31 10.18
CA TRP A 179 9.34 -8.78 11.05
C TRP A 179 10.72 -8.30 10.56
N ILE A 180 10.89 -8.06 9.24
CA ILE A 180 12.13 -7.55 8.63
C ILE A 180 12.20 -6.02 8.55
N GLY A 181 11.12 -5.33 8.92
CA GLY A 181 11.06 -3.88 8.88
C GLY A 181 9.62 -3.40 8.74
N ARG A 182 9.41 -2.13 9.02
CA ARG A 182 8.11 -1.50 8.91
C ARG A 182 8.04 -0.69 7.63
N TYR A 183 7.02 -0.95 6.82
CA TYR A 183 6.63 -0.05 5.76
C TYR A 183 5.67 0.99 6.35
N ASP A 184 6.15 2.21 6.53
CA ASP A 184 5.32 3.35 6.92
C ASP A 184 4.84 4.05 5.64
N ARG A 185 3.52 4.17 5.50
CA ARG A 185 2.95 4.98 4.41
C ARG A 185 3.28 6.45 4.67
N GLU A 186 3.97 7.09 3.73
CA GLU A 186 4.21 8.52 3.79
C GLU A 186 2.88 9.27 3.60
N GLN A 187 2.54 10.11 4.56
CA GLN A 187 1.41 11.04 4.45
C GLN A 187 1.93 12.39 3.95
N LYS A 188 1.22 12.96 2.98
CA LYS A 188 1.49 14.33 2.55
C LYS A 188 1.13 15.28 3.68
N LEU A 189 1.97 16.30 3.91
CA LEU A 189 1.62 17.41 4.79
C LEU A 189 0.28 18.01 4.35
N TYR A 190 -0.56 18.35 5.32
CA TYR A 190 -1.84 19.00 5.03
C TYR A 190 -1.57 20.31 4.27
N ARG A 191 -2.04 20.40 3.04
CA ARG A 191 -2.22 21.66 2.30
C ARG A 191 -3.71 21.91 2.20
N GLU A 192 -4.15 23.14 2.51
CA GLU A 192 -5.51 23.53 2.15
C GLU A 192 -5.67 23.36 0.64
N GLU A 193 -6.40 22.33 0.23
CA GLU A 193 -6.82 22.20 -1.15
C GLU A 193 -7.77 23.37 -1.42
N LYS A 194 -7.31 24.31 -2.22
CA LYS A 194 -8.19 25.32 -2.82
C LYS A 194 -9.25 24.53 -3.58
N GLY A 195 -10.51 24.72 -3.14
CA GLY A 195 -11.65 23.91 -3.50
C GLY A 195 -11.77 23.55 -4.98
N TYR A 196 -12.20 22.33 -5.19
CA TYR A 196 -12.99 21.96 -6.35
C TYR A 196 -14.47 22.04 -5.99
#